data_688d92174977a78e57881667e0bc35a5
#
_entry.id   688d92174977a78e57881667e0bc35a5
#
_cell.length_a   1.000
_cell.length_b   1.000
_cell.length_c   1.000
_cell.angle_alpha   90.00
_cell.angle_beta   90.00
_cell.angle_gamma   90.00
#
_symmetry.space_group_name_H-M   'P 1'
#
loop_
_entity.id
_entity.type
_entity.pdbx_description
1 polymer ?
#
loop_
_entity_poly.entity_id
_entity_poly.type
_entity_poly.pdbx_seq_one_letter_code
_entity_poly.pdbx_strand_id
1 'polypeptide(L)'
;MYKQAIITILLALVAMAGQAQTKVIGHVVNERGDGVEYVSIGIEEDSVGVISDAQGHFALTIPTGRRDNLTFTHVSYQTATIPYTIYADGPELTVTLKDKVIELAEVVVGKKNKPHTLSGKSWIRISTAGFEGDCKGEIEWGPIFKNRKDYLLTDIMIAIDKCEYDECLLSFNCYEVREKKFVNVLNKPIYQRVTPADNGKQLSVSPAESIVLKGKKKYCVTISVVDIKGKGRLSFPANFKSSYARHKVKGKMKKIPGCPLIIVKGHEVEL
;
A
#
# COMPACT_ATOMS: atom_id res chain seq x y z
N MET A 1 25.07 52.73 3.03
CA MET A 1 25.38 51.63 2.11
C MET A 1 25.80 50.32 2.82
N TYR A 2 26.77 50.36 3.75
CA TYR A 2 27.27 49.14 4.41
C TYR A 2 26.22 48.38 5.24
N LYS A 3 25.30 49.07 5.93
CA LYS A 3 24.25 48.41 6.73
C LYS A 3 23.27 47.61 5.86
N GLN A 4 22.93 48.10 4.68
CA GLN A 4 22.05 47.37 3.76
C GLN A 4 22.78 46.16 3.15
N ALA A 5 24.06 46.29 2.83
CA ALA A 5 24.87 45.17 2.34
C ALA A 5 25.01 44.05 3.39
N ILE A 6 25.21 44.42 4.66
CA ILE A 6 25.29 43.44 5.77
C ILE A 6 23.95 42.72 5.98
N ILE A 7 22.81 43.45 5.91
CA ILE A 7 21.49 42.80 6.03
C ILE A 7 21.22 41.86 4.86
N THR A 8 21.61 42.27 3.65
CA THR A 8 21.43 41.40 2.46
C THR A 8 22.30 40.14 2.53
N ILE A 9 23.54 40.23 3.03
CA ILE A 9 24.43 39.09 3.24
C ILE A 9 23.89 38.18 4.36
N LEU A 10 23.36 38.77 5.45
CA LEU A 10 22.76 37.99 6.53
C LEU A 10 21.49 37.24 6.07
N LEU A 11 20.64 37.90 5.27
CA LEU A 11 19.48 37.26 4.64
C LEU A 11 19.88 36.18 3.63
N ALA A 12 20.93 36.38 2.87
CA ALA A 12 21.44 35.36 1.93
C ALA A 12 22.05 34.16 2.68
N LEU A 13 22.72 34.37 3.81
CA LEU A 13 23.23 33.30 4.67
C LEU A 13 22.11 32.51 5.35
N VAL A 14 21.02 33.13 5.76
CA VAL A 14 19.83 32.46 6.30
C VAL A 14 19.09 31.68 5.20
N ALA A 15 19.05 32.19 3.98
CA ALA A 15 18.45 31.46 2.85
C ALA A 15 19.28 30.24 2.40
N MET A 16 20.58 30.21 2.67
CA MET A 16 21.48 29.10 2.41
C MET A 16 21.49 28.03 3.54
N ALA A 17 20.80 28.23 4.65
CA ALA A 17 20.45 27.14 5.57
C ALA A 17 19.43 26.21 4.88
N GLY A 18 19.83 25.69 3.74
CA GLY A 18 19.10 24.64 3.00
C GLY A 18 18.78 23.54 3.98
N GLN A 19 17.52 23.14 4.03
CA GLN A 19 17.10 22.03 4.89
C GLN A 19 17.88 20.80 4.46
N ALA A 20 18.96 20.51 5.20
CA ALA A 20 19.76 19.30 4.97
C ALA A 20 18.84 18.12 5.19
N GLN A 21 18.38 17.47 4.12
CA GLN A 21 17.58 16.26 4.17
C GLN A 21 18.51 15.07 4.27
N THR A 22 18.21 14.11 5.14
CA THR A 22 18.94 12.85 5.18
C THR A 22 18.38 11.92 4.10
N LYS A 23 19.20 11.57 3.12
CA LYS A 23 18.84 10.57 2.11
C LYS A 23 19.36 9.22 2.56
N VAL A 24 18.45 8.28 2.81
CA VAL A 24 18.75 6.89 3.13
C VAL A 24 18.55 6.06 1.87
N ILE A 25 19.61 5.42 1.41
CA ILE A 25 19.60 4.53 0.24
C ILE A 25 19.85 3.12 0.76
N GLY A 26 19.26 2.12 0.14
CA GLY A 26 19.54 0.76 0.56
C GLY A 26 18.87 -0.31 -0.27
N HIS A 27 19.06 -1.54 0.19
CA HIS A 27 18.57 -2.75 -0.42
C HIS A 27 17.90 -3.64 0.63
N VAL A 28 16.69 -4.08 0.35
CA VAL A 28 15.96 -5.03 1.20
C VAL A 28 16.10 -6.42 0.61
N VAL A 29 16.57 -7.36 1.41
CA VAL A 29 16.79 -8.75 1.00
C VAL A 29 16.09 -9.73 1.95
N ASN A 30 15.88 -10.96 1.49
CA ASN A 30 15.45 -12.06 2.34
C ASN A 30 16.66 -12.76 3.01
N GLU A 31 16.43 -13.81 3.80
CA GLU A 31 17.49 -14.58 4.48
C GLU A 31 18.40 -15.34 3.52
N ARG A 32 18.04 -15.48 2.23
CA ARG A 32 18.88 -16.06 1.18
C ARG A 32 19.71 -15.04 0.41
N GLY A 33 19.49 -13.74 0.67
CA GLY A 33 20.14 -12.64 -0.05
C GLY A 33 19.41 -12.18 -1.31
N ASP A 34 18.24 -12.74 -1.63
CA ASP A 34 17.44 -12.30 -2.77
C ASP A 34 16.73 -10.98 -2.43
N GLY A 35 16.66 -10.06 -3.40
CA GLY A 35 15.94 -8.80 -3.24
C GLY A 35 14.45 -9.00 -2.97
N VAL A 36 13.90 -8.23 -2.02
CA VAL A 36 12.47 -8.28 -1.69
C VAL A 36 11.75 -7.12 -2.35
N GLU A 37 10.85 -7.44 -3.27
CA GLU A 37 10.08 -6.48 -4.05
C GLU A 37 9.07 -5.69 -3.20
N TYR A 38 8.83 -4.44 -3.54
CA TYR A 38 7.72 -3.60 -3.08
C TYR A 38 7.53 -3.54 -1.56
N VAL A 39 8.62 -3.55 -0.80
CA VAL A 39 8.61 -3.38 0.65
C VAL A 39 8.20 -1.96 1.01
N SER A 40 7.25 -1.81 1.91
CA SER A 40 6.85 -0.51 2.48
C SER A 40 7.85 -0.07 3.54
N ILE A 41 8.54 1.05 3.33
CA ILE A 41 9.65 1.56 4.13
C ILE A 41 9.32 2.97 4.61
N GLY A 42 9.52 3.28 5.88
CA GLY A 42 9.36 4.64 6.39
C GLY A 42 9.08 4.72 7.89
N ILE A 43 8.61 5.89 8.32
CA ILE A 43 8.27 6.19 9.71
C ILE A 43 6.79 5.85 9.93
N GLU A 44 6.48 5.04 10.94
CA GLU A 44 5.14 4.53 11.18
C GLU A 44 4.15 5.66 11.53
N GLU A 45 2.94 5.59 11.00
CA GLU A 45 1.88 6.61 11.10
C GLU A 45 2.27 8.00 10.59
N ASP A 46 3.33 8.10 9.76
CA ASP A 46 3.84 9.35 9.19
C ASP A 46 3.74 9.37 7.65
N SER A 47 3.90 10.54 7.07
CA SER A 47 3.98 10.74 5.62
C SER A 47 5.38 10.50 5.02
N VAL A 48 6.37 10.17 5.85
CA VAL A 48 7.72 9.82 5.42
C VAL A 48 7.76 8.34 5.10
N GLY A 49 7.77 8.00 3.82
CA GLY A 49 7.81 6.61 3.38
C GLY A 49 7.94 6.47 1.86
N VAL A 50 8.49 5.32 1.47
CA VAL A 50 8.66 4.88 0.07
C VAL A 50 8.34 3.39 -0.06
N ILE A 51 8.24 2.91 -1.29
CA ILE A 51 8.22 1.49 -1.64
C ILE A 51 9.55 1.13 -2.30
N SER A 52 10.14 -0.02 -1.98
CA SER A 52 11.28 -0.55 -2.74
C SER A 52 10.85 -0.93 -4.16
N ASP A 53 11.82 -0.99 -5.07
CA ASP A 53 11.57 -1.50 -6.42
C ASP A 53 11.43 -3.04 -6.45
N ALA A 54 11.29 -3.60 -7.66
CA ALA A 54 11.16 -5.05 -7.87
C ALA A 54 12.42 -5.84 -7.46
N GLN A 55 13.56 -5.19 -7.33
CA GLN A 55 14.82 -5.77 -6.88
C GLN A 55 15.11 -5.52 -5.39
N GLY A 56 14.23 -4.78 -4.69
CA GLY A 56 14.38 -4.44 -3.28
C GLY A 56 15.16 -3.15 -3.01
N HIS A 57 15.60 -2.41 -4.02
CA HIS A 57 16.30 -1.14 -3.80
C HIS A 57 15.33 -0.02 -3.41
N PHE A 58 15.79 0.89 -2.57
CA PHE A 58 15.01 2.05 -2.16
C PHE A 58 15.86 3.28 -1.94
N ALA A 59 15.21 4.45 -2.03
CA ALA A 59 15.77 5.73 -1.65
C ALA A 59 14.70 6.54 -0.90
N LEU A 60 14.93 6.76 0.38
CA LEU A 60 14.03 7.49 1.27
C LEU A 60 14.65 8.83 1.67
N THR A 61 13.90 9.91 1.51
CA THR A 61 14.28 11.24 2.00
C THR A 61 13.58 11.52 3.32
N ILE A 62 14.36 11.80 4.36
CA ILE A 62 13.89 12.09 5.71
C ILE A 62 14.13 13.57 6.00
N PRO A 63 13.12 14.33 6.47
CA PRO A 63 13.30 15.73 6.87
C PRO A 63 14.35 15.88 7.98
N THR A 64 15.08 16.98 7.94
CA THR A 64 16.12 17.30 8.94
C THR A 64 15.59 17.27 10.36
N GLY A 65 16.44 16.80 11.28
CA GLY A 65 16.14 16.77 12.71
C GLY A 65 15.28 15.59 13.17
N ARG A 66 14.83 14.74 12.24
CA ARG A 66 14.11 13.50 12.57
C ARG A 66 15.10 12.43 13.05
N ARG A 67 14.72 11.75 14.14
CA ARG A 67 15.49 10.65 14.73
C ARG A 67 14.61 9.41 14.99
N ASP A 68 13.64 9.23 14.11
CA ASP A 68 12.66 8.14 14.22
C ASP A 68 13.25 6.84 13.71
N ASN A 69 12.75 5.73 14.21
CA ASN A 69 13.08 4.42 13.66
C ASN A 69 12.40 4.24 12.31
N LEU A 70 13.06 3.54 11.39
CA LEU A 70 12.47 3.11 10.13
C LEU A 70 11.87 1.72 10.27
N THR A 71 10.64 1.55 9.79
CA THR A 71 9.98 0.25 9.71
C THR A 71 9.91 -0.23 8.26
N PHE A 72 10.18 -1.52 8.09
CA PHE A 72 10.14 -2.24 6.82
C PHE A 72 9.07 -3.30 6.93
N THR A 73 8.02 -3.20 6.12
CA THR A 73 6.88 -4.12 6.17
C THR A 73 6.57 -4.70 4.80
N HIS A 74 6.37 -6.01 4.77
CA HIS A 74 5.89 -6.74 3.63
C HIS A 74 4.96 -7.86 4.10
N VAL A 75 3.95 -8.25 3.31
CA VAL A 75 2.93 -9.22 3.75
C VAL A 75 3.50 -10.61 4.05
N SER A 76 4.56 -11.01 3.34
CA SER A 76 5.21 -12.33 3.48
C SER A 76 6.30 -12.38 4.54
N TYR A 77 6.72 -11.25 5.10
CA TYR A 77 7.86 -11.17 6.00
C TYR A 77 7.48 -10.56 7.35
N GLN A 78 8.30 -10.83 8.36
CA GLN A 78 8.22 -10.17 9.65
C GLN A 78 8.62 -8.70 9.49
N THR A 79 7.95 -7.81 10.23
CA THR A 79 8.32 -6.40 10.25
C THR A 79 9.71 -6.22 10.83
N ALA A 80 10.60 -5.55 10.11
CA ALA A 80 11.90 -5.14 10.62
C ALA A 80 11.84 -3.65 11.02
N THR A 81 12.53 -3.32 12.11
CA THR A 81 12.67 -1.94 12.61
C THR A 81 14.14 -1.60 12.74
N ILE A 82 14.58 -0.54 12.09
CA ILE A 82 15.96 -0.08 12.09
C ILE A 82 16.05 1.22 12.87
N PRO A 83 16.83 1.27 13.97
CA PRO A 83 17.02 2.49 14.76
C PRO A 83 17.70 3.60 13.97
N TYR A 84 17.39 4.85 14.31
CA TYR A 84 18.03 6.04 13.73
C TYR A 84 19.55 5.96 13.72
N THR A 85 20.15 5.46 14.79
CA THR A 85 21.62 5.36 14.95
C THR A 85 22.30 4.45 13.93
N ILE A 86 21.55 3.60 13.23
CA ILE A 86 22.09 2.69 12.21
C ILE A 86 22.14 3.36 10.84
N TYR A 87 21.17 4.23 10.53
CA TYR A 87 21.05 4.81 9.18
C TYR A 87 21.46 6.30 9.10
N ALA A 88 21.71 6.95 10.25
CA ALA A 88 21.98 8.40 10.32
C ALA A 88 23.26 8.82 9.59
N ASP A 89 24.33 8.05 9.79
CA ASP A 89 25.67 8.37 9.30
C ASP A 89 26.25 7.23 8.43
N GLY A 90 25.38 6.27 8.06
CA GLY A 90 25.81 5.06 7.38
C GLY A 90 25.91 5.19 5.84
N PRO A 91 26.73 4.33 5.22
CA PRO A 91 26.64 4.04 3.81
C PRO A 91 25.29 3.39 3.48
N GLU A 92 25.17 2.85 2.28
CA GLU A 92 23.96 2.13 1.85
C GLU A 92 23.50 1.07 2.86
N LEU A 93 22.22 1.11 3.21
CA LEU A 93 21.61 0.25 4.22
C LEU A 93 21.12 -1.08 3.61
N THR A 94 21.67 -2.21 4.04
CA THR A 94 21.10 -3.52 3.70
C THR A 94 20.22 -4.02 4.85
N VAL A 95 18.96 -4.32 4.54
CA VAL A 95 17.97 -4.82 5.51
C VAL A 95 17.52 -6.21 5.16
N THR A 96 17.79 -7.19 6.03
CA THR A 96 17.34 -8.57 5.85
C THR A 96 16.00 -8.77 6.52
N LEU A 97 14.99 -9.17 5.75
CA LEU A 97 13.68 -9.55 6.24
C LEU A 97 13.61 -11.06 6.49
N LYS A 98 13.05 -11.44 7.65
CA LYS A 98 12.82 -12.84 8.03
C LYS A 98 11.47 -13.31 7.54
N ASP A 99 11.38 -14.55 7.10
CA ASP A 99 10.13 -15.15 6.67
C ASP A 99 9.10 -15.12 7.81
N LYS A 100 7.85 -14.84 7.45
CA LYS A 100 6.73 -14.91 8.38
C LYS A 100 6.29 -16.35 8.51
N VAL A 101 6.36 -16.92 9.70
CA VAL A 101 5.79 -18.24 9.98
C VAL A 101 4.27 -18.14 9.92
N ILE A 102 3.65 -18.91 9.04
CA ILE A 102 2.21 -18.91 8.79
C ILE A 102 1.66 -20.25 9.21
N GLU A 103 0.76 -20.24 10.20
CA GLU A 103 -0.11 -21.38 10.44
C GLU A 103 -1.25 -21.33 9.40
N LEU A 104 -1.23 -22.23 8.45
CA LEU A 104 -2.32 -22.38 7.49
C LEU A 104 -3.52 -22.99 8.23
N ALA A 105 -4.61 -22.26 8.30
CA ALA A 105 -5.87 -22.83 8.77
C ALA A 105 -6.35 -23.86 7.77
N GLU A 106 -6.59 -25.09 8.22
CA GLU A 106 -7.25 -26.10 7.42
C GLU A 106 -8.70 -25.64 7.17
N VAL A 107 -9.00 -25.35 5.90
CA VAL A 107 -10.33 -24.87 5.51
C VAL A 107 -11.07 -26.02 4.84
N VAL A 108 -12.08 -26.55 5.52
CA VAL A 108 -13.03 -27.47 4.89
C VAL A 108 -14.03 -26.60 4.09
N VAL A 109 -13.85 -26.58 2.79
CA VAL A 109 -14.81 -25.95 1.87
C VAL A 109 -16.05 -26.84 1.83
N GLY A 110 -17.10 -26.43 2.54
CA GLY A 110 -18.43 -27.02 2.40
C GLY A 110 -18.91 -26.97 0.94
N LYS A 111 -20.00 -27.69 0.61
CA LYS A 111 -20.56 -27.80 -0.75
C LYS A 111 -20.42 -26.51 -1.54
N LYS A 112 -19.97 -26.61 -2.82
CA LYS A 112 -19.74 -25.50 -3.78
C LYS A 112 -20.95 -24.57 -3.91
N ASN A 113 -21.14 -23.68 -2.96
CA ASN A 113 -22.12 -22.61 -3.05
C ASN A 113 -21.55 -21.49 -3.93
N LYS A 114 -22.42 -20.78 -4.65
CA LYS A 114 -21.99 -19.61 -5.44
C LYS A 114 -21.31 -18.59 -4.53
N PRO A 115 -20.22 -17.91 -4.99
CA PRO A 115 -19.53 -16.92 -4.17
C PRO A 115 -20.49 -15.76 -3.81
N HIS A 116 -20.46 -15.35 -2.57
CA HIS A 116 -21.19 -14.20 -2.06
C HIS A 116 -20.42 -12.91 -2.35
N THR A 117 -21.12 -11.84 -2.73
CA THR A 117 -20.52 -10.50 -2.80
C THR A 117 -20.50 -9.89 -1.40
N LEU A 118 -19.29 -9.69 -0.86
CA LEU A 118 -19.05 -9.16 0.48
C LEU A 118 -19.00 -7.62 0.48
N SER A 119 -18.45 -7.04 -0.59
CA SER A 119 -18.38 -5.60 -0.82
C SER A 119 -18.66 -5.28 -2.29
N GLY A 120 -19.00 -4.01 -2.59
CA GLY A 120 -19.15 -3.54 -3.98
C GLY A 120 -20.43 -3.99 -4.67
N LYS A 121 -21.52 -4.25 -3.96
CA LYS A 121 -22.81 -4.73 -4.53
C LYS A 121 -23.46 -3.79 -5.57
N SER A 122 -23.10 -2.51 -5.60
CA SER A 122 -23.71 -1.54 -6.50
C SER A 122 -22.72 -1.05 -7.53
N TRP A 123 -23.07 -1.21 -8.80
CA TRP A 123 -22.33 -0.65 -9.95
C TRP A 123 -22.75 0.78 -10.30
N ILE A 124 -23.38 1.52 -9.39
CA ILE A 124 -23.74 2.90 -9.68
C ILE A 124 -22.43 3.69 -9.79
N ARG A 125 -22.04 3.91 -11.03
CA ARG A 125 -20.93 4.77 -11.43
C ARG A 125 -21.40 6.22 -11.31
N ILE A 126 -20.89 6.94 -10.31
CA ILE A 126 -21.26 8.34 -10.08
C ILE A 126 -20.07 9.25 -10.42
N SER A 127 -18.87 8.71 -10.31
CA SER A 127 -17.62 9.45 -10.48
C SER A 127 -16.51 8.51 -10.94
N THR A 128 -15.38 9.10 -11.32
CA THR A 128 -14.11 8.40 -11.50
C THR A 128 -13.11 8.89 -10.47
N ALA A 129 -12.22 8.01 -10.09
CA ALA A 129 -11.09 8.32 -9.22
C ALA A 129 -9.88 7.52 -9.69
N GLY A 130 -8.68 7.87 -9.22
CA GLY A 130 -7.51 7.16 -9.70
C GLY A 130 -6.19 7.69 -9.17
N PHE A 131 -5.15 7.29 -9.85
CA PHE A 131 -3.75 7.62 -9.58
C PHE A 131 -3.19 8.39 -10.78
N GLU A 132 -2.30 9.35 -10.55
CA GLU A 132 -1.71 10.18 -11.59
C GLU A 132 -0.23 10.47 -11.27
N GLY A 133 0.59 10.62 -12.32
CA GLY A 133 2.01 10.91 -12.20
C GLY A 133 2.82 9.77 -11.59
N ASP A 134 3.92 10.06 -10.89
CA ASP A 134 4.67 9.05 -10.13
C ASP A 134 4.04 8.86 -8.74
N CYS A 135 3.04 8.01 -8.70
CA CYS A 135 2.19 7.77 -7.53
C CYS A 135 2.53 6.48 -6.76
N LYS A 136 3.72 5.89 -7.01
CA LYS A 136 4.17 4.66 -6.31
C LYS A 136 4.20 4.87 -4.79
N GLY A 137 3.36 4.10 -4.07
CA GLY A 137 3.24 4.21 -2.62
C GLY A 137 2.66 5.51 -2.07
N GLU A 138 2.14 6.39 -2.92
CA GLU A 138 1.60 7.69 -2.50
C GLU A 138 0.25 7.56 -1.81
N ILE A 139 -0.61 6.70 -2.31
CA ILE A 139 -1.96 6.50 -1.78
C ILE A 139 -2.27 5.01 -1.75
N GLU A 140 -2.84 4.57 -0.64
CA GLU A 140 -3.53 3.29 -0.50
C GLU A 140 -4.97 3.55 -0.10
N TRP A 141 -5.94 2.92 -0.76
CA TRP A 141 -7.33 3.33 -0.67
C TRP A 141 -8.32 2.22 -1.00
N GLY A 142 -9.44 2.14 -0.23
CA GLY A 142 -10.47 1.16 -0.54
C GLY A 142 -11.63 1.06 0.44
N PRO A 143 -12.65 0.22 0.09
CA PRO A 143 -13.87 0.05 0.85
C PRO A 143 -13.67 -0.69 2.17
N ILE A 144 -14.53 -0.36 3.13
CA ILE A 144 -14.72 -1.14 4.36
C ILE A 144 -16.06 -1.88 4.30
N PHE A 145 -16.07 -3.11 4.80
CA PHE A 145 -17.28 -3.92 4.89
C PHE A 145 -17.28 -4.77 6.18
N LYS A 146 -18.41 -5.35 6.53
CA LYS A 146 -18.56 -6.22 7.69
C LYS A 146 -19.15 -7.54 7.26
N ASN A 147 -18.50 -8.63 7.62
CA ASN A 147 -19.01 -9.97 7.41
C ASN A 147 -19.99 -10.36 8.51
N ARG A 148 -21.00 -11.12 8.13
CA ARG A 148 -21.94 -11.74 9.09
C ARG A 148 -21.49 -13.15 9.46
N LYS A 149 -20.92 -13.88 8.53
CA LYS A 149 -20.44 -15.26 8.62
C LYS A 149 -18.99 -15.35 8.23
N ASP A 150 -18.38 -16.50 8.37
CA ASP A 150 -17.04 -16.79 7.92
C ASP A 150 -17.04 -17.00 6.39
N TYR A 151 -16.09 -16.40 5.69
CA TYR A 151 -15.96 -16.51 4.24
C TYR A 151 -14.51 -16.79 3.85
N LEU A 152 -14.32 -17.75 2.95
CA LEU A 152 -13.08 -17.90 2.21
C LEU A 152 -13.04 -16.84 1.10
N LEU A 153 -12.08 -15.94 1.14
CA LEU A 153 -11.88 -14.91 0.11
C LEU A 153 -11.53 -15.60 -1.23
N THR A 154 -12.33 -15.35 -2.27
CA THR A 154 -12.10 -15.95 -3.60
C THR A 154 -11.57 -14.95 -4.60
N ASP A 155 -12.19 -13.78 -4.68
CA ASP A 155 -11.89 -12.79 -5.70
C ASP A 155 -11.94 -11.37 -5.17
N ILE A 156 -11.01 -10.55 -5.65
CA ILE A 156 -11.06 -9.10 -5.58
C ILE A 156 -11.12 -8.59 -7.02
N MET A 157 -12.17 -7.84 -7.36
CA MET A 157 -12.40 -7.38 -8.72
C MET A 157 -12.39 -5.86 -8.76
N ILE A 158 -11.78 -5.29 -9.80
CA ILE A 158 -11.76 -3.86 -10.07
C ILE A 158 -12.06 -3.60 -11.53
N ALA A 159 -12.89 -2.60 -11.81
CA ALA A 159 -13.10 -2.13 -13.18
C ALA A 159 -12.07 -1.05 -13.50
N ILE A 160 -11.42 -1.16 -14.64
CA ILE A 160 -10.52 -0.14 -15.17
C ILE A 160 -11.33 0.77 -16.08
N ASP A 161 -11.35 2.06 -15.78
CA ASP A 161 -11.94 3.06 -16.66
C ASP A 161 -10.94 3.42 -17.75
N LYS A 162 -9.76 3.89 -17.36
CA LYS A 162 -8.68 4.23 -18.28
C LYS A 162 -7.31 4.03 -17.63
N CYS A 163 -6.39 3.40 -18.36
CA CYS A 163 -4.97 3.35 -18.07
C CYS A 163 -4.23 4.06 -19.20
N GLU A 164 -3.46 5.09 -18.88
CA GLU A 164 -2.61 5.86 -19.80
C GLU A 164 -1.13 5.53 -19.64
N TYR A 165 -0.74 4.87 -18.55
CA TYR A 165 0.61 4.32 -18.40
C TYR A 165 0.86 3.19 -19.39
N ASP A 166 2.10 3.00 -19.81
CA ASP A 166 2.47 1.81 -20.58
C ASP A 166 2.17 0.53 -19.79
N GLU A 167 2.46 0.59 -18.49
CA GLU A 167 2.16 -0.47 -17.53
C GLU A 167 2.05 0.13 -16.11
N CYS A 168 1.09 -0.34 -15.33
CA CYS A 168 0.91 -0.01 -13.92
C CYS A 168 0.70 -1.29 -13.12
N LEU A 169 1.45 -1.46 -12.02
CA LEU A 169 1.27 -2.60 -11.12
C LEU A 169 0.49 -2.18 -9.88
N LEU A 170 -0.70 -2.73 -9.74
CA LEU A 170 -1.53 -2.57 -8.55
C LEU A 170 -1.19 -3.62 -7.52
N SER A 171 -1.13 -3.21 -6.25
CA SER A 171 -1.10 -4.09 -5.09
C SER A 171 -2.44 -4.02 -4.37
N PHE A 172 -2.97 -5.17 -3.97
CA PHE A 172 -4.17 -5.28 -3.15
C PHE A 172 -3.79 -5.71 -1.75
N ASN A 173 -4.39 -5.05 -0.75
CA ASN A 173 -4.27 -5.44 0.64
C ASN A 173 -5.65 -5.75 1.22
N CYS A 174 -5.69 -6.66 2.20
CA CYS A 174 -6.88 -6.98 2.97
C CYS A 174 -6.56 -6.87 4.45
N TYR A 175 -7.25 -5.97 5.14
CA TYR A 175 -7.06 -5.70 6.56
C TYR A 175 -8.27 -6.12 7.38
N GLU A 176 -8.06 -6.84 8.48
CA GLU A 176 -9.03 -6.86 9.58
C GLU A 176 -8.92 -5.54 10.36
N VAL A 177 -10.05 -4.88 10.61
CA VAL A 177 -10.11 -3.62 11.33
C VAL A 177 -10.50 -3.87 12.77
N ARG A 178 -9.54 -3.73 13.70
CA ARG A 178 -9.69 -3.92 15.15
C ARG A 178 -9.44 -2.59 15.86
N GLU A 179 -10.44 -2.03 16.52
CA GLU A 179 -10.30 -0.79 17.31
C GLU A 179 -9.48 0.33 16.62
N LYS A 180 -9.76 0.57 15.32
CA LYS A 180 -9.04 1.50 14.43
C LYS A 180 -7.63 1.05 13.99
N LYS A 181 -7.14 -0.12 14.40
CA LYS A 181 -5.92 -0.73 13.86
C LYS A 181 -6.27 -1.56 12.62
N PHE A 182 -5.43 -1.48 11.61
CA PHE A 182 -5.55 -2.20 10.35
C PHE A 182 -4.50 -3.31 10.33
N VAL A 183 -4.95 -4.55 10.55
CA VAL A 183 -4.07 -5.73 10.58
C VAL A 183 -4.19 -6.45 9.24
N ASN A 184 -3.13 -6.47 8.45
CA ASN A 184 -3.13 -7.15 7.16
C ASN A 184 -3.28 -8.67 7.38
N VAL A 185 -4.26 -9.27 6.70
CA VAL A 185 -4.56 -10.70 6.80
C VAL A 185 -3.96 -11.52 5.66
N LEU A 186 -3.30 -10.87 4.70
CA LEU A 186 -2.59 -11.54 3.64
C LEU A 186 -1.24 -12.07 4.14
N ASN A 187 -0.82 -13.18 3.54
CA ASN A 187 0.50 -13.78 3.76
C ASN A 187 1.34 -13.80 2.48
N LYS A 188 0.70 -13.64 1.33
CA LYS A 188 1.34 -13.46 0.03
C LYS A 188 0.80 -12.19 -0.61
N PRO A 189 1.62 -11.45 -1.36
CA PRO A 189 1.16 -10.27 -2.07
C PRO A 189 0.15 -10.65 -3.15
N ILE A 190 -0.78 -9.74 -3.42
CA ILE A 190 -1.73 -9.84 -4.53
C ILE A 190 -1.45 -8.67 -5.45
N TYR A 191 -0.91 -8.96 -6.63
CA TYR A 191 -0.60 -7.95 -7.64
C TYR A 191 -1.47 -8.13 -8.88
N GLN A 192 -1.79 -7.03 -9.54
CA GLN A 192 -2.45 -7.00 -10.83
C GLN A 192 -1.75 -5.98 -11.74
N ARG A 193 -1.22 -6.47 -12.83
CA ARG A 193 -0.71 -5.62 -13.91
C ARG A 193 -1.88 -5.06 -14.71
N VAL A 194 -1.81 -3.78 -15.01
CA VAL A 194 -2.79 -3.02 -15.79
C VAL A 194 -2.07 -2.28 -16.90
N THR A 195 -2.62 -2.37 -18.11
CA THR A 195 -2.10 -1.74 -19.32
C THR A 195 -3.24 -1.00 -20.05
N PRO A 196 -2.97 -0.20 -21.08
CA PRO A 196 -4.03 0.40 -21.92
C PRO A 196 -4.97 -0.62 -22.56
N ALA A 197 -4.52 -1.87 -22.75
CA ALA A 197 -5.38 -2.93 -23.27
C ALA A 197 -6.52 -3.33 -22.31
N ASP A 198 -6.44 -2.91 -21.05
CA ASP A 198 -7.43 -3.22 -20.01
C ASP A 198 -8.49 -2.12 -19.84
N ASN A 199 -8.42 -1.07 -20.65
CA ASN A 199 -9.40 0.02 -20.65
C ASN A 199 -10.82 -0.51 -20.86
N GLY A 200 -11.73 -0.11 -19.99
CA GLY A 200 -13.13 -0.53 -20.00
C GLY A 200 -13.37 -1.95 -19.49
N LYS A 201 -12.33 -2.70 -19.10
CA LYS A 201 -12.47 -4.07 -18.61
C LYS A 201 -12.62 -4.14 -17.10
N GLN A 202 -13.14 -5.25 -16.65
CA GLN A 202 -13.13 -5.66 -15.26
C GLN A 202 -12.05 -6.73 -15.06
N LEU A 203 -11.12 -6.49 -14.17
CA LEU A 203 -10.06 -7.40 -13.78
C LEU A 203 -10.45 -8.10 -12.48
N SER A 204 -10.04 -9.35 -12.33
CA SER A 204 -10.25 -10.17 -11.14
C SER A 204 -8.94 -10.80 -10.72
N VAL A 205 -8.63 -10.68 -9.43
CA VAL A 205 -7.47 -11.34 -8.80
C VAL A 205 -7.94 -12.22 -7.67
N SER A 206 -7.29 -13.37 -7.51
CA SER A 206 -7.55 -14.30 -6.42
C SER A 206 -6.31 -14.41 -5.54
N PRO A 207 -6.47 -14.54 -4.21
CA PRO A 207 -5.35 -14.86 -3.33
C PRO A 207 -4.68 -16.19 -3.73
N ALA A 208 -3.35 -16.23 -3.65
CA ALA A 208 -2.61 -17.49 -3.88
C ALA A 208 -2.80 -18.51 -2.74
N GLU A 209 -3.21 -18.04 -1.57
CA GLU A 209 -3.44 -18.86 -0.37
C GLU A 209 -4.87 -18.69 0.15
N SER A 210 -5.35 -19.67 0.89
CA SER A 210 -6.67 -19.63 1.53
C SER A 210 -6.72 -18.56 2.63
N ILE A 211 -7.58 -17.56 2.46
CA ILE A 211 -7.76 -16.47 3.42
C ILE A 211 -9.18 -16.51 3.96
N VAL A 212 -9.32 -16.79 5.25
CA VAL A 212 -10.60 -16.80 5.92
C VAL A 212 -10.91 -15.45 6.54
N LEU A 213 -11.96 -14.83 6.06
CA LEU A 213 -12.53 -13.60 6.62
C LEU A 213 -13.59 -13.96 7.65
N LYS A 214 -13.25 -13.88 8.93
CA LYS A 214 -14.13 -14.27 10.04
C LYS A 214 -15.42 -13.45 10.11
N GLY A 215 -16.50 -14.09 10.55
CA GLY A 215 -17.78 -13.46 10.78
C GLY A 215 -17.76 -12.42 11.90
N LYS A 216 -18.74 -11.50 11.88
CA LYS A 216 -18.89 -10.40 12.84
C LYS A 216 -17.70 -9.41 12.89
N LYS A 217 -16.70 -9.57 12.01
CA LYS A 217 -15.53 -8.70 11.88
C LYS A 217 -15.71 -7.68 10.77
N LYS A 218 -14.92 -6.61 10.83
CA LYS A 218 -14.81 -5.58 9.78
C LYS A 218 -13.52 -5.79 8.99
N TYR A 219 -13.61 -5.64 7.68
CA TYR A 219 -12.48 -5.73 6.77
C TYR A 219 -12.40 -4.51 5.88
N CYS A 220 -11.20 -4.15 5.49
CA CYS A 220 -10.92 -3.12 4.51
C CYS A 220 -10.06 -3.74 3.40
N VAL A 221 -10.53 -3.71 2.16
CA VAL A 221 -9.74 -4.11 1.00
C VAL A 221 -9.31 -2.84 0.28
N THR A 222 -8.01 -2.70 0.06
CA THR A 222 -7.42 -1.49 -0.51
C THR A 222 -6.61 -1.81 -1.76
N ILE A 223 -6.41 -0.78 -2.58
CA ILE A 223 -5.48 -0.78 -3.72
C ILE A 223 -4.45 0.32 -3.54
N SER A 224 -3.25 0.06 -4.05
CA SER A 224 -2.18 1.03 -4.22
C SER A 224 -1.39 0.74 -5.49
N VAL A 225 -0.69 1.73 -6.00
CA VAL A 225 0.26 1.55 -7.11
C VAL A 225 1.64 1.28 -6.50
N VAL A 226 2.29 0.21 -6.95
CA VAL A 226 3.63 -0.17 -6.48
C VAL A 226 4.70 -0.02 -7.55
N ASP A 227 4.33 -0.10 -8.84
CA ASP A 227 5.23 0.12 -9.95
C ASP A 227 4.52 0.76 -11.16
N ILE A 228 5.26 1.53 -11.95
CA ILE A 228 4.76 2.25 -13.11
C ILE A 228 5.83 2.26 -14.21
N LYS A 229 5.40 2.03 -15.45
CA LYS A 229 6.17 2.33 -16.67
C LYS A 229 5.44 3.39 -17.49
N GLY A 230 6.16 4.36 -17.99
CA GLY A 230 5.60 5.49 -18.72
C GLY A 230 5.04 6.59 -17.84
N LYS A 231 4.26 7.50 -18.44
CA LYS A 231 3.60 8.62 -17.77
C LYS A 231 2.13 8.61 -18.10
N GLY A 232 1.29 9.07 -17.17
CA GLY A 232 -0.15 9.14 -17.40
C GLY A 232 -0.93 9.06 -16.10
N ARG A 233 -2.10 8.46 -16.20
CA ARG A 233 -2.99 8.19 -15.06
C ARG A 233 -3.67 6.84 -15.21
N LEU A 234 -4.09 6.28 -14.08
CA LEU A 234 -4.98 5.14 -13.99
C LEU A 234 -6.27 5.58 -13.30
N SER A 235 -7.41 5.36 -13.93
CA SER A 235 -8.71 5.70 -13.36
C SER A 235 -9.65 4.51 -13.30
N PHE A 236 -10.53 4.53 -12.30
CA PHE A 236 -11.58 3.54 -12.07
C PHE A 236 -12.89 4.19 -11.66
N PRO A 237 -14.03 3.49 -11.88
CA PRO A 237 -15.31 3.91 -11.37
C PRO A 237 -15.27 4.06 -9.84
N ALA A 238 -15.91 5.10 -9.35
CA ALA A 238 -16.05 5.39 -7.93
C ALA A 238 -17.48 5.76 -7.56
N ASN A 239 -17.79 5.72 -6.28
CA ASN A 239 -19.06 6.17 -5.70
C ASN A 239 -18.81 7.05 -4.47
N PHE A 240 -19.87 7.68 -3.92
CA PHE A 240 -19.76 8.55 -2.76
C PHE A 240 -19.78 7.83 -1.40
N LYS A 241 -19.67 6.50 -1.36
CA LYS A 241 -19.55 5.78 -0.10
C LYS A 241 -18.25 6.15 0.59
N SER A 242 -18.26 6.11 1.91
CA SER A 242 -17.03 6.30 2.69
C SER A 242 -16.09 5.12 2.49
N SER A 243 -14.80 5.43 2.39
CA SER A 243 -13.71 4.47 2.33
C SER A 243 -12.64 4.83 3.36
N TYR A 244 -11.61 4.02 3.44
CA TYR A 244 -10.39 4.37 4.16
C TYR A 244 -9.24 4.54 3.18
N ALA A 245 -8.43 5.56 3.45
CA ALA A 245 -7.21 5.81 2.70
C ALA A 245 -6.08 6.24 3.63
N ARG A 246 -4.84 6.01 3.20
CA ARG A 246 -3.64 6.63 3.75
C ARG A 246 -2.80 7.25 2.63
N HIS A 247 -2.19 8.38 2.95
CA HIS A 247 -1.16 9.00 2.12
C HIS A 247 0.19 8.49 2.56
N LYS A 248 1.02 8.13 1.59
CA LYS A 248 2.28 7.41 1.78
C LYS A 248 2.08 6.04 2.47
N VAL A 249 2.97 5.13 2.20
CA VAL A 249 2.88 3.73 2.63
C VAL A 249 2.84 3.53 4.13
N LYS A 250 3.34 4.49 4.90
CA LYS A 250 3.37 4.47 6.37
C LYS A 250 2.36 5.42 7.01
N GLY A 251 1.64 6.19 6.20
CA GLY A 251 0.64 7.13 6.69
C GLY A 251 -0.50 6.46 7.46
N LYS A 252 -1.13 7.22 8.33
CA LYS A 252 -2.28 6.75 9.11
C LYS A 252 -3.51 6.56 8.23
N MET A 253 -4.20 5.42 8.39
CA MET A 253 -5.49 5.17 7.75
C MET A 253 -6.55 6.15 8.25
N LYS A 254 -7.15 6.92 7.34
CA LYS A 254 -8.21 7.89 7.63
C LYS A 254 -9.44 7.57 6.80
N LYS A 255 -10.61 7.82 7.41
CA LYS A 255 -11.88 7.74 6.68
C LYS A 255 -12.01 8.94 5.75
N ILE A 256 -12.33 8.68 4.49
CA ILE A 256 -12.53 9.71 3.47
C ILE A 256 -13.84 9.51 2.73
N PRO A 257 -14.44 10.57 2.14
CA PRO A 257 -15.53 10.43 1.18
C PRO A 257 -15.01 9.85 -0.13
N GLY A 258 -15.90 9.15 -0.84
CA GLY A 258 -15.55 8.50 -2.10
C GLY A 258 -14.92 7.11 -1.88
N CYS A 259 -15.23 6.20 -2.78
CA CYS A 259 -14.82 4.80 -2.70
C CYS A 259 -14.61 4.25 -4.10
N PRO A 260 -13.44 3.66 -4.42
CA PRO A 260 -13.27 2.93 -5.66
C PRO A 260 -14.22 1.74 -5.68
N LEU A 261 -14.75 1.39 -6.85
CA LEU A 261 -15.61 0.23 -7.00
C LEU A 261 -14.77 -1.04 -7.00
N ILE A 262 -14.46 -1.51 -5.79
CA ILE A 262 -13.80 -2.80 -5.56
C ILE A 262 -14.87 -3.78 -5.11
N ILE A 263 -15.01 -4.88 -5.85
CA ILE A 263 -15.91 -5.99 -5.50
C ILE A 263 -15.07 -7.05 -4.80
N VAL A 264 -15.54 -7.49 -3.64
CA VAL A 264 -14.92 -8.58 -2.89
C VAL A 264 -15.91 -9.73 -2.85
N LYS A 265 -15.46 -10.92 -3.24
CA LYS A 265 -16.26 -12.15 -3.22
C LYS A 265 -15.64 -13.20 -2.30
N GLY A 266 -16.49 -14.08 -1.79
CA GLY A 266 -16.06 -15.19 -0.95
C GLY A 266 -17.10 -16.29 -0.86
N HIS A 267 -16.64 -17.53 -0.65
CA HIS A 267 -17.49 -18.66 -0.32
C HIS A 267 -17.74 -18.72 1.20
N GLU A 268 -18.98 -18.91 1.60
CA GLU A 268 -19.29 -19.19 3.00
C GLU A 268 -18.63 -20.51 3.42
N VAL A 269 -17.99 -20.51 4.59
CA VAL A 269 -17.32 -21.66 5.18
C VAL A 269 -17.78 -21.88 6.61
N GLU A 270 -17.84 -23.10 7.03
CA GLU A 270 -18.04 -23.53 8.42
C GLU A 270 -16.70 -24.03 8.94
N LEU A 271 -16.23 -23.49 10.08
CA LEU A 271 -14.95 -23.81 10.73
C LEU A 271 -15.19 -24.48 12.05
#